data_4129e23f62f3247ad666ba5185ce3e6e
#
_entry.id   4129e23f62f3247ad666ba5185ce3e6e
#
_cell.length_a   1.000
_cell.length_b   1.000
_cell.length_c   1.000
_cell.angle_alpha   90.00
_cell.angle_beta   90.00
_cell.angle_gamma   90.00
#
_symmetry.space_group_name_H-M   'P 1'
#
loop_
_entity.id
_entity.type
_entity.pdbx_description
1 polymer ?
#
loop_
_entity_poly.entity_id
_entity_poly.type
_entity_poly.pdbx_seq_one_letter_code
_entity_poly.pdbx_strand_id
1 'polypeptide(L)'
;FMLALNYGFTTMFSIAAGIFVISLALIAIKLPSVPRVEQPSEEAAALVQAGGWQDKNVRMLFIASTLMWTCNTMYIIDMPLWISSDLGLPDSLAGILMGTAAGLEIPAMILAGYYVKRFGKRRMMVTAVAAGVLFYVGLIFFHSHTSLLVLQLFNAVFIGIVAGIGMLWFQDLMPGRAGAATPLFTNSISTGVILAGIIQGALAQSFGHYSVYW
;
A
#
# COMPACT_ATOMS: atom_id res chain seq x y z
N PHE A 1 12.48 -10.21 -7.36
CA PHE A 1 12.84 -9.95 -8.75
C PHE A 1 14.37 -10.03 -8.95
N MET A 2 15.17 -9.23 -8.23
CA MET A 2 16.66 -9.29 -8.34
C MET A 2 17.24 -10.67 -8.08
N LEU A 3 16.76 -11.39 -7.05
CA LEU A 3 17.16 -12.75 -6.75
C LEU A 3 16.82 -13.71 -7.90
N ALA A 4 15.64 -13.52 -8.53
CA ALA A 4 15.24 -14.35 -9.66
C ALA A 4 16.12 -14.14 -10.89
N LEU A 5 16.55 -12.91 -11.17
CA LEU A 5 17.45 -12.61 -12.29
C LEU A 5 18.86 -13.20 -12.10
N ASN A 6 19.39 -13.15 -10.88
CA ASN A 6 20.77 -13.59 -10.62
C ASN A 6 20.90 -15.07 -10.28
N TYR A 7 19.91 -15.66 -9.61
CA TYR A 7 19.96 -17.02 -9.06
C TYR A 7 18.83 -17.94 -9.56
N GLY A 8 17.94 -17.42 -10.41
CA GLY A 8 16.78 -18.13 -10.93
C GLY A 8 15.58 -18.16 -9.99
N PHE A 9 14.42 -18.37 -10.58
CA PHE A 9 13.14 -18.40 -9.86
C PHE A 9 13.07 -19.50 -8.80
N THR A 10 13.68 -20.67 -9.06
CA THR A 10 13.72 -21.79 -8.11
C THR A 10 14.37 -21.40 -6.78
N THR A 11 15.48 -20.66 -6.83
CA THR A 11 16.18 -20.19 -5.62
C THR A 11 15.32 -19.18 -4.85
N MET A 12 14.66 -18.26 -5.56
CA MET A 12 13.75 -17.29 -4.94
C MET A 12 12.59 -17.99 -4.20
N PHE A 13 11.94 -18.95 -4.86
CA PHE A 13 10.84 -19.70 -4.25
C PHE A 13 11.30 -20.59 -3.09
N SER A 14 12.50 -21.17 -3.16
CA SER A 14 13.07 -21.96 -2.07
C SER A 14 13.35 -21.11 -0.83
N ILE A 15 13.88 -19.90 -1.00
CA ILE A 15 14.07 -18.94 0.10
C ILE A 15 12.71 -18.55 0.71
N ALA A 16 11.72 -18.21 -0.13
CA ALA A 16 10.38 -17.88 0.36
C ALA A 16 9.76 -19.04 1.13
N ALA A 17 9.84 -20.27 0.61
CA ALA A 17 9.36 -21.47 1.30
C ALA A 17 10.07 -21.68 2.65
N GLY A 18 11.37 -21.46 2.71
CA GLY A 18 12.15 -21.53 3.96
C GLY A 18 11.66 -20.51 5.01
N ILE A 19 11.39 -19.27 4.58
CA ILE A 19 10.84 -18.23 5.46
C ILE A 19 9.45 -18.62 5.98
N PHE A 20 8.58 -19.19 5.12
CA PHE A 20 7.26 -19.68 5.54
C PHE A 20 7.36 -20.81 6.57
N VAL A 21 8.27 -21.78 6.38
CA VAL A 21 8.51 -22.88 7.32
C VAL A 21 8.99 -22.35 8.67
N ILE A 22 9.93 -21.40 8.67
CA ILE A 22 10.41 -20.74 9.91
C ILE A 22 9.25 -20.00 10.60
N SER A 23 8.45 -19.25 9.85
CA SER A 23 7.30 -18.54 10.38
C SER A 23 6.27 -19.49 11.00
N LEU A 24 5.98 -20.61 10.32
CA LEU A 24 5.08 -21.65 10.83
C LEU A 24 5.61 -22.25 12.14
N ALA A 25 6.91 -22.57 12.20
CA ALA A 25 7.55 -23.10 13.39
C ALA A 25 7.49 -22.09 14.56
N LEU A 26 7.74 -20.80 14.30
CA LEU A 26 7.63 -19.76 15.31
C LEU A 26 6.20 -19.62 15.84
N ILE A 27 5.20 -19.66 14.96
CA ILE A 27 3.79 -19.59 15.34
C ILE A 27 3.42 -20.81 16.19
N ALA A 28 3.78 -22.01 15.75
CA ALA A 28 3.44 -23.25 16.45
C ALA A 28 4.10 -23.38 17.84
N ILE A 29 5.33 -22.86 18.00
CA ILE A 29 6.13 -23.05 19.23
C ILE A 29 5.97 -21.87 20.20
N LYS A 30 5.85 -20.64 19.70
CA LYS A 30 5.95 -19.42 20.51
C LYS A 30 4.65 -18.67 20.71
N LEU A 31 3.65 -18.81 19.82
CA LEU A 31 2.38 -18.13 20.03
C LEU A 31 1.50 -18.91 21.03
N PRO A 32 1.04 -18.24 22.10
CA PRO A 32 0.06 -18.82 23.00
C PRO A 32 -1.28 -19.00 22.27
N SER A 33 -1.97 -20.10 22.57
CA SER A 33 -3.35 -20.29 22.12
C SER A 33 -4.25 -19.21 22.75
N VAL A 34 -4.76 -18.32 21.92
CA VAL A 34 -5.74 -17.33 22.37
C VAL A 34 -7.10 -18.01 22.45
N PRO A 35 -7.85 -17.87 23.57
CA PRO A 35 -9.22 -18.38 23.66
C PRO A 35 -10.04 -17.84 22.49
N ARG A 36 -10.84 -18.72 21.89
CA ARG A 36 -11.72 -18.35 20.78
C ARG A 36 -12.74 -17.33 21.30
N VAL A 37 -12.53 -16.06 20.98
CA VAL A 37 -13.58 -15.03 21.16
C VAL A 37 -14.69 -15.38 20.19
N GLU A 38 -15.91 -15.59 20.67
CA GLU A 38 -17.07 -15.77 19.81
C GLU A 38 -17.15 -14.56 18.86
N GLN A 39 -16.99 -14.84 17.59
CA GLN A 39 -17.14 -13.80 16.58
C GLN A 39 -18.62 -13.39 16.58
N PRO A 40 -18.95 -12.08 16.52
CA PRO A 40 -20.30 -11.63 16.30
C PRO A 40 -20.87 -12.36 15.07
N SER A 41 -22.15 -12.74 15.13
CA SER A 41 -22.82 -13.33 13.96
C SER A 41 -22.63 -12.44 12.74
N GLU A 42 -22.60 -13.04 11.54
CA GLU A 42 -22.43 -12.28 10.28
C GLU A 42 -23.47 -11.15 10.17
N GLU A 43 -24.67 -11.35 10.69
CA GLU A 43 -25.72 -10.33 10.78
C GLU A 43 -25.33 -9.18 11.71
N ALA A 44 -24.77 -9.46 12.88
CA ALA A 44 -24.30 -8.42 13.80
C ALA A 44 -23.11 -7.65 13.21
N ALA A 45 -22.19 -8.34 12.52
CA ALA A 45 -21.08 -7.70 11.81
C ALA A 45 -21.58 -6.81 10.67
N ALA A 46 -22.58 -7.26 9.89
CA ALA A 46 -23.19 -6.48 8.82
C ALA A 46 -23.93 -5.24 9.34
N LEU A 47 -24.68 -5.36 10.44
CA LEU A 47 -25.38 -4.22 11.08
C LEU A 47 -24.40 -3.19 11.64
N VAL A 48 -23.29 -3.64 12.23
CA VAL A 48 -22.23 -2.76 12.74
C VAL A 48 -21.52 -2.04 11.57
N GLN A 49 -21.33 -2.73 10.46
CA GLN A 49 -20.72 -2.18 9.24
C GLN A 49 -21.67 -1.18 8.56
N ALA A 50 -22.97 -1.50 8.45
CA ALA A 50 -23.99 -0.60 7.90
C ALA A 50 -24.09 0.71 8.68
N GLY A 51 -23.99 0.68 10.01
CA GLY A 51 -23.99 1.90 10.84
C GLY A 51 -22.78 2.82 10.60
N GLY A 52 -21.64 2.29 10.17
CA GLY A 52 -20.46 3.08 9.80
C GLY A 52 -20.64 3.83 8.48
N TRP A 53 -21.30 3.22 7.49
CA TRP A 53 -21.58 3.84 6.20
C TRP A 53 -22.52 5.04 6.22
N GLN A 54 -23.29 5.23 7.29
CA GLN A 54 -24.18 6.40 7.45
C GLN A 54 -23.39 7.67 7.75
N ASP A 55 -22.19 7.55 8.35
CA ASP A 55 -21.35 8.72 8.61
C ASP A 55 -20.67 9.20 7.33
N LYS A 56 -20.91 10.48 6.99
CA LYS A 56 -20.31 11.14 5.83
C LYS A 56 -18.77 11.12 5.89
N ASN A 57 -18.18 11.28 7.07
CA ASN A 57 -16.73 11.31 7.24
C ASN A 57 -16.11 9.95 6.98
N VAL A 58 -16.76 8.86 7.42
CA VAL A 58 -16.31 7.48 7.14
C VAL A 58 -16.35 7.20 5.65
N ARG A 59 -17.43 7.58 4.95
CA ARG A 59 -17.53 7.42 3.49
C ARG A 59 -16.47 8.22 2.74
N MET A 60 -16.26 9.47 3.15
CA MET A 60 -15.23 10.32 2.53
C MET A 60 -13.83 9.76 2.74
N LEU A 61 -13.53 9.26 3.95
CA LEU A 61 -12.25 8.61 4.23
C LEU A 61 -12.08 7.32 3.42
N PHE A 62 -13.14 6.52 3.28
CA PHE A 62 -13.12 5.31 2.46
C PHE A 62 -12.79 5.62 1.00
N ILE A 63 -13.48 6.60 0.40
CA ILE A 63 -13.23 7.02 -0.98
C ILE A 63 -11.79 7.54 -1.14
N ALA A 64 -11.35 8.43 -0.23
CA ALA A 64 -10.00 8.97 -0.28
C ALA A 64 -8.94 7.87 -0.14
N SER A 65 -9.11 6.94 0.80
CA SER A 65 -8.24 5.79 0.99
C SER A 65 -8.21 4.90 -0.25
N THR A 66 -9.37 4.57 -0.82
CA THR A 66 -9.48 3.79 -2.06
C THR A 66 -8.71 4.45 -3.20
N LEU A 67 -8.88 5.75 -3.41
CA LEU A 67 -8.16 6.47 -4.47
C LEU A 67 -6.64 6.45 -4.26
N MET A 68 -6.18 6.66 -3.02
CA MET A 68 -4.74 6.58 -2.71
C MET A 68 -4.16 5.19 -2.97
N TRP A 69 -4.88 4.14 -2.58
CA TRP A 69 -4.46 2.76 -2.85
C TRP A 69 -4.54 2.40 -4.33
N THR A 70 -5.52 2.95 -5.08
CA THR A 70 -5.58 2.80 -6.53
C THR A 70 -4.32 3.36 -7.19
N CYS A 71 -3.95 4.61 -6.88
CA CYS A 71 -2.74 5.22 -7.44
C CYS A 71 -1.49 4.39 -7.10
N ASN A 72 -1.32 4.00 -5.83
CA ASN A 72 -0.17 3.20 -5.43
C ASN A 72 -0.11 1.85 -6.16
N THR A 73 -1.23 1.17 -6.29
CA THR A 73 -1.28 -0.14 -6.96
C THR A 73 -1.03 -0.02 -8.46
N MET A 74 -1.55 1.03 -9.12
CA MET A 74 -1.25 1.31 -10.53
C MET A 74 0.27 1.45 -10.74
N TYR A 75 0.95 2.19 -9.87
CA TYR A 75 2.40 2.31 -9.90
C TYR A 75 3.10 0.95 -9.72
N ILE A 76 2.68 0.15 -8.73
CA ILE A 76 3.28 -1.17 -8.46
C ILE A 76 3.14 -2.11 -9.66
N ILE A 77 2.00 -2.10 -10.35
CA ILE A 77 1.75 -2.97 -11.51
C ILE A 77 2.55 -2.49 -12.72
N ASP A 78 2.50 -1.19 -13.00
CA ASP A 78 2.98 -0.65 -14.26
C ASP A 78 4.48 -0.32 -14.27
N MET A 79 5.06 0.06 -13.13
CA MET A 79 6.45 0.51 -13.06
C MET A 79 7.48 -0.49 -13.62
N PRO A 80 7.41 -1.80 -13.37
CA PRO A 80 8.35 -2.74 -13.97
C PRO A 80 8.25 -2.78 -15.51
N LEU A 81 7.03 -2.68 -16.04
CA LEU A 81 6.77 -2.70 -17.48
C LEU A 81 7.26 -1.41 -18.13
N TRP A 82 6.97 -0.26 -17.53
CA TRP A 82 7.41 1.03 -18.01
C TRP A 82 8.94 1.16 -18.07
N ILE A 83 9.65 0.70 -17.04
CA ILE A 83 11.12 0.72 -16.99
C ILE A 83 11.73 -0.10 -18.12
N SER A 84 11.22 -1.30 -18.36
CA SER A 84 11.78 -2.19 -19.39
C SER A 84 11.32 -1.84 -20.79
N SER A 85 10.03 -1.51 -20.99
CA SER A 85 9.45 -1.30 -22.33
C SER A 85 9.70 0.11 -22.86
N ASP A 86 9.48 1.14 -22.04
CA ASP A 86 9.46 2.52 -22.50
C ASP A 86 10.79 3.24 -22.24
N LEU A 87 11.42 3.00 -21.08
CA LEU A 87 12.68 3.64 -20.74
C LEU A 87 13.93 2.87 -21.22
N GLY A 88 13.77 1.59 -21.57
CA GLY A 88 14.89 0.75 -21.97
C GLY A 88 15.96 0.60 -20.88
N LEU A 89 15.58 0.80 -19.61
CA LEU A 89 16.47 0.64 -18.47
C LEU A 89 16.51 -0.84 -18.01
N PRO A 90 17.58 -1.26 -17.32
CA PRO A 90 17.70 -2.64 -16.88
C PRO A 90 16.52 -3.08 -16.01
N ASP A 91 15.98 -4.28 -16.24
CA ASP A 91 14.88 -4.87 -15.46
C ASP A 91 15.21 -4.96 -13.96
N SER A 92 16.50 -5.09 -13.61
CA SER A 92 16.96 -5.09 -12.23
C SER A 92 16.64 -3.79 -11.49
N LEU A 93 16.51 -2.67 -12.21
CA LEU A 93 16.16 -1.37 -11.62
C LEU A 93 14.76 -1.39 -10.99
N ALA A 94 13.79 -2.07 -11.60
CA ALA A 94 12.46 -2.23 -11.03
C ALA A 94 12.52 -2.89 -9.63
N GLY A 95 13.31 -3.94 -9.50
CA GLY A 95 13.54 -4.60 -8.20
C GLY A 95 14.25 -3.69 -7.18
N ILE A 96 15.21 -2.89 -7.62
CA ILE A 96 15.91 -1.93 -6.76
C ILE A 96 14.93 -0.85 -6.26
N LEU A 97 14.11 -0.29 -7.15
CA LEU A 97 13.14 0.75 -6.80
C LEU A 97 12.10 0.21 -5.81
N MET A 98 11.53 -0.98 -6.07
CA MET A 98 10.58 -1.64 -5.17
C MET A 98 11.20 -1.94 -3.80
N GLY A 99 12.42 -2.49 -3.78
CA GLY A 99 13.14 -2.78 -2.55
C GLY A 99 13.49 -1.51 -1.75
N THR A 100 13.89 -0.45 -2.45
CA THR A 100 14.18 0.86 -1.83
C THR A 100 12.90 1.48 -1.25
N ALA A 101 11.79 1.45 -2.00
CA ALA A 101 10.50 1.92 -1.50
C ALA A 101 10.10 1.19 -0.22
N ALA A 102 10.06 -0.14 -0.24
CA ALA A 102 9.69 -0.97 0.91
C ALA A 102 10.63 -0.73 2.12
N GLY A 103 11.93 -0.59 1.87
CA GLY A 103 12.90 -0.28 2.92
C GLY A 103 12.69 1.09 3.57
N LEU A 104 12.31 2.09 2.78
CA LEU A 104 12.02 3.44 3.26
C LEU A 104 10.62 3.58 3.90
N GLU A 105 9.66 2.76 3.51
CA GLU A 105 8.32 2.75 4.10
C GLU A 105 8.35 2.42 5.60
N ILE A 106 9.20 1.50 6.04
CA ILE A 106 9.30 1.10 7.45
C ILE A 106 9.62 2.31 8.35
N PRO A 107 10.74 3.05 8.14
CA PRO A 107 11.00 4.24 8.93
C PRO A 107 9.95 5.33 8.73
N ALA A 108 9.36 5.48 7.54
CA ALA A 108 8.29 6.44 7.31
C ALA A 108 7.04 6.13 8.15
N MET A 109 6.64 4.85 8.28
CA MET A 109 5.54 4.42 9.14
C MET A 109 5.83 4.69 10.62
N ILE A 110 7.05 4.43 11.08
CA ILE A 110 7.46 4.68 12.48
C ILE A 110 7.39 6.18 12.77
N LEU A 111 7.95 7.00 11.89
CA LEU A 111 7.91 8.46 12.02
C LEU A 111 6.47 8.98 11.96
N ALA A 112 5.64 8.45 11.07
CA ALA A 112 4.22 8.80 11.01
C ALA A 112 3.51 8.52 12.33
N GLY A 113 3.72 7.33 12.92
CA GLY A 113 3.19 6.97 14.23
C GLY A 113 3.67 7.88 15.38
N TYR A 114 4.91 8.33 15.32
CA TYR A 114 5.46 9.27 16.29
C TYR A 114 4.86 10.68 16.14
N TYR A 115 4.82 11.20 14.92
CA TYR A 115 4.39 12.56 14.65
C TYR A 115 2.88 12.76 14.63
N VAL A 116 2.09 11.69 14.45
CA VAL A 116 0.62 11.80 14.41
C VAL A 116 0.02 12.38 15.69
N LYS A 117 0.65 12.11 16.83
CA LYS A 117 0.24 12.68 18.14
C LYS A 117 0.40 14.20 18.19
N ARG A 118 1.42 14.74 17.49
CA ARG A 118 1.74 16.18 17.48
C ARG A 118 0.96 16.94 16.41
N PHE A 119 0.87 16.41 15.20
CA PHE A 119 0.30 17.11 14.04
C PHE A 119 -1.15 16.73 13.75
N GLY A 120 -1.60 15.60 14.29
CA GLY A 120 -2.94 15.06 14.05
C GLY A 120 -3.08 14.33 12.70
N LYS A 121 -4.02 13.39 12.63
CA LYS A 121 -4.21 12.48 11.48
C LYS A 121 -4.51 13.22 10.18
N ARG A 122 -5.35 14.27 10.23
CA ARG A 122 -5.72 15.04 9.04
C ARG A 122 -4.51 15.69 8.36
N ARG A 123 -3.64 16.37 9.14
CA ARG A 123 -2.46 17.03 8.57
C ARG A 123 -1.47 16.02 8.01
N MET A 124 -1.28 14.90 8.70
CA MET A 124 -0.42 13.81 8.23
C MET A 124 -0.92 13.24 6.90
N MET A 125 -2.24 12.99 6.75
CA MET A 125 -2.80 12.51 5.48
C MET A 125 -2.68 13.54 4.35
N VAL A 126 -2.81 14.84 4.64
CA VAL A 126 -2.53 15.90 3.65
C VAL A 126 -1.06 15.88 3.23
N THR A 127 -0.14 15.67 4.17
CA THR A 127 1.30 15.50 3.86
C THR A 127 1.53 14.26 2.97
N ALA A 128 0.84 13.15 3.26
CA ALA A 128 0.92 11.95 2.44
C ALA A 128 0.47 12.22 1.00
N VAL A 129 -0.69 12.86 0.83
CA VAL A 129 -1.20 13.21 -0.51
C VAL A 129 -0.25 14.15 -1.23
N ALA A 130 0.29 15.17 -0.55
CA ALA A 130 1.27 16.07 -1.14
C ALA A 130 2.55 15.35 -1.59
N ALA A 131 3.06 14.43 -0.76
CA ALA A 131 4.20 13.58 -1.12
C ALA A 131 3.87 12.69 -2.33
N GLY A 132 2.68 12.09 -2.38
CA GLY A 132 2.21 11.33 -3.54
C GLY A 132 2.16 12.18 -4.81
N VAL A 133 1.59 13.38 -4.74
CA VAL A 133 1.57 14.31 -5.89
C VAL A 133 2.98 14.63 -6.36
N LEU A 134 3.91 14.94 -5.45
CA LEU A 134 5.31 15.21 -5.81
C LEU A 134 5.98 13.98 -6.44
N PHE A 135 5.68 12.79 -5.95
CA PHE A 135 6.16 11.54 -6.51
C PHE A 135 5.69 11.35 -7.96
N TYR A 136 4.37 11.43 -8.23
CA TYR A 136 3.82 11.22 -9.57
C TYR A 136 4.22 12.32 -10.54
N VAL A 137 4.21 13.58 -10.11
CA VAL A 137 4.74 14.70 -10.92
C VAL A 137 6.23 14.48 -11.22
N GLY A 138 7.00 14.00 -10.25
CA GLY A 138 8.39 13.64 -10.46
C GLY A 138 8.59 12.54 -11.50
N LEU A 139 7.73 11.52 -11.52
CA LEU A 139 7.78 10.44 -12.52
C LEU A 139 7.53 10.94 -13.95
N ILE A 140 6.75 12.02 -14.12
CA ILE A 140 6.49 12.62 -15.43
C ILE A 140 7.76 13.30 -15.99
N PHE A 141 8.54 13.96 -15.14
CA PHE A 141 9.64 14.81 -15.61
C PHE A 141 11.04 14.16 -15.49
N PHE A 142 11.21 13.20 -14.58
CA PHE A 142 12.53 12.67 -14.21
C PHE A 142 12.62 11.16 -14.46
N HIS A 143 13.39 10.76 -15.47
CA HIS A 143 13.51 9.36 -15.93
C HIS A 143 14.90 8.77 -15.72
N SER A 144 15.83 9.49 -15.10
CA SER A 144 17.17 8.94 -14.82
C SER A 144 17.14 7.95 -13.66
N HIS A 145 18.04 6.96 -13.68
CA HIS A 145 18.20 5.98 -12.61
C HIS A 145 18.24 6.63 -11.21
N THR A 146 19.06 7.66 -11.04
CA THR A 146 19.22 8.35 -9.76
C THR A 146 17.98 9.12 -9.36
N SER A 147 17.31 9.80 -10.28
CA SER A 147 16.08 10.54 -9.97
C SER A 147 14.94 9.62 -9.57
N LEU A 148 14.78 8.47 -10.23
CA LEU A 148 13.79 7.48 -9.86
C LEU A 148 14.01 6.93 -8.44
N LEU A 149 15.28 6.74 -8.02
CA LEU A 149 15.60 6.34 -6.65
C LEU A 149 15.29 7.45 -5.63
N VAL A 150 15.60 8.70 -5.94
CA VAL A 150 15.28 9.83 -5.04
C VAL A 150 13.76 10.00 -4.89
N LEU A 151 13.00 9.78 -5.95
CA LEU A 151 11.54 9.83 -5.91
C LEU A 151 10.94 8.79 -4.95
N GLN A 152 11.63 7.65 -4.69
CA GLN A 152 11.15 6.67 -3.72
C GLN A 152 11.03 7.23 -2.29
N LEU A 153 11.74 8.32 -1.95
CA LEU A 153 11.55 9.01 -0.67
C LEU A 153 10.12 9.56 -0.54
N PHE A 154 9.63 10.20 -1.60
CA PHE A 154 8.25 10.74 -1.60
C PHE A 154 7.21 9.62 -1.61
N ASN A 155 7.46 8.54 -2.36
CA ASN A 155 6.61 7.35 -2.36
C ASN A 155 6.53 6.72 -0.97
N ALA A 156 7.67 6.52 -0.31
CA ALA A 156 7.75 5.96 1.03
C ALA A 156 7.01 6.82 2.07
N VAL A 157 7.14 8.15 2.00
CA VAL A 157 6.38 9.07 2.87
C VAL A 157 4.89 8.95 2.60
N PHE A 158 4.47 8.90 1.32
CA PHE A 158 3.08 8.73 0.92
C PHE A 158 2.49 7.45 1.51
N ILE A 159 3.06 6.29 1.17
CA ILE A 159 2.52 4.99 1.59
C ILE A 159 2.74 4.74 3.08
N GLY A 160 3.90 5.11 3.63
CA GLY A 160 4.17 4.94 5.05
C GLY A 160 3.16 5.68 5.95
N ILE A 161 2.73 6.88 5.56
CA ILE A 161 1.67 7.60 6.29
C ILE A 161 0.30 6.94 6.05
N VAL A 162 -0.06 6.64 4.81
CA VAL A 162 -1.37 6.07 4.47
C VAL A 162 -1.56 4.71 5.15
N ALA A 163 -0.58 3.83 5.09
CA ALA A 163 -0.63 2.52 5.72
C ALA A 163 -0.57 2.62 7.25
N GLY A 164 0.31 3.48 7.80
CA GLY A 164 0.51 3.60 9.24
C GLY A 164 -0.63 4.30 9.98
N ILE A 165 -1.30 5.27 9.36
CA ILE A 165 -2.32 6.10 10.01
C ILE A 165 -3.73 5.80 9.50
N GLY A 166 -3.88 5.28 8.28
CA GLY A 166 -5.19 5.07 7.67
C GLY A 166 -6.14 4.26 8.55
N MET A 167 -5.72 3.08 9.00
CA MET A 167 -6.54 2.23 9.89
C MET A 167 -6.91 2.93 11.21
N LEU A 168 -5.95 3.63 11.82
CA LEU A 168 -6.19 4.38 13.07
C LEU A 168 -7.21 5.50 12.88
N TRP A 169 -7.28 6.10 11.69
CA TRP A 169 -8.25 7.15 11.42
C TRP A 169 -9.66 6.58 11.24
N PHE A 170 -9.80 5.43 10.58
CA PHE A 170 -11.09 4.71 10.55
C PHE A 170 -11.58 4.36 11.97
N GLN A 171 -10.68 3.87 12.83
CA GLN A 171 -11.02 3.54 14.22
C GLN A 171 -11.47 4.77 15.02
N ASP A 172 -10.85 5.93 14.82
CA ASP A 172 -11.27 7.17 15.50
C ASP A 172 -12.65 7.67 15.04
N LEU A 173 -12.96 7.52 13.74
CA LEU A 173 -14.28 7.89 13.22
C LEU A 173 -15.38 6.91 13.63
N MET A 174 -15.01 5.75 14.15
CA MET A 174 -15.93 4.69 14.57
C MET A 174 -15.66 4.26 16.02
N PRO A 175 -15.80 5.17 17.01
CA PRO A 175 -15.50 4.86 18.40
C PRO A 175 -16.40 3.73 18.91
N GLY A 176 -15.79 2.76 19.61
CA GLY A 176 -16.48 1.56 20.09
C GLY A 176 -16.77 0.50 19.01
N ARG A 177 -16.38 0.74 17.76
CA ARG A 177 -16.63 -0.15 16.62
C ARG A 177 -15.31 -0.55 15.90
N ALA A 178 -14.23 -0.76 16.62
CA ALA A 178 -12.94 -1.10 16.07
C ALA A 178 -12.99 -2.36 15.18
N GLY A 179 -13.84 -3.33 15.52
CA GLY A 179 -14.09 -4.53 14.73
C GLY A 179 -14.70 -4.27 13.34
N ALA A 180 -15.40 -3.13 13.14
CA ALA A 180 -15.93 -2.73 11.83
C ALA A 180 -14.99 -1.76 11.10
N ALA A 181 -14.23 -0.96 11.82
CA ALA A 181 -13.30 0.00 11.25
C ALA A 181 -12.16 -0.68 10.46
N THR A 182 -11.60 -1.76 11.00
CA THR A 182 -10.51 -2.51 10.36
C THR A 182 -10.94 -3.13 9.02
N PRO A 183 -12.08 -3.87 8.91
CA PRO A 183 -12.58 -4.35 7.63
C PRO A 183 -12.85 -3.23 6.61
N LEU A 184 -13.38 -2.08 7.04
CA LEU A 184 -13.60 -0.95 6.12
C LEU A 184 -12.28 -0.43 5.54
N PHE A 185 -11.24 -0.30 6.35
CA PHE A 185 -9.92 0.07 5.85
C PHE A 185 -9.38 -0.97 4.87
N THR A 186 -9.43 -2.27 5.22
CA THR A 186 -8.98 -3.36 4.34
C THR A 186 -9.78 -3.42 3.04
N ASN A 187 -11.11 -3.21 3.10
CA ASN A 187 -11.95 -3.16 1.91
C ASN A 187 -11.60 -1.95 1.02
N SER A 188 -11.20 -0.80 1.60
CA SER A 188 -10.72 0.33 0.79
C SER A 188 -9.44 -0.02 0.02
N ILE A 189 -8.53 -0.79 0.61
CA ILE A 189 -7.34 -1.32 -0.06
C ILE A 189 -7.75 -2.24 -1.20
N SER A 190 -8.57 -3.26 -0.91
CA SER A 190 -9.00 -4.26 -1.91
C SER A 190 -9.75 -3.62 -3.08
N THR A 191 -10.63 -2.65 -2.79
CA THR A 191 -11.34 -1.89 -3.84
C THR A 191 -10.34 -1.10 -4.67
N GLY A 192 -9.35 -0.47 -4.03
CA GLY A 192 -8.28 0.26 -4.72
C GLY A 192 -7.46 -0.64 -5.65
N VAL A 193 -7.11 -1.85 -5.21
CA VAL A 193 -6.37 -2.84 -6.01
C VAL A 193 -7.18 -3.27 -7.24
N ILE A 194 -8.48 -3.55 -7.07
CA ILE A 194 -9.36 -3.94 -8.19
C ILE A 194 -9.48 -2.79 -9.21
N LEU A 195 -9.74 -1.57 -8.73
CA LEU A 195 -9.83 -0.39 -9.61
C LEU A 195 -8.51 -0.13 -10.34
N ALA A 196 -7.38 -0.26 -9.64
CA ALA A 196 -6.06 -0.09 -10.23
C ALA A 196 -5.82 -1.04 -11.39
N GLY A 197 -6.13 -2.34 -11.23
CA GLY A 197 -5.95 -3.32 -12.30
C GLY A 197 -6.79 -3.00 -13.54
N ILE A 198 -8.05 -2.59 -13.35
CA ILE A 198 -8.95 -2.22 -14.44
C ILE A 198 -8.46 -0.94 -15.14
N ILE A 199 -8.18 0.11 -14.39
CA ILE A 199 -7.80 1.43 -14.93
C ILE A 199 -6.43 1.34 -15.60
N GLN A 200 -5.44 0.77 -14.92
CA GLN A 200 -4.08 0.61 -15.44
C GLN A 200 -4.09 -0.22 -16.73
N GLY A 201 -4.79 -1.37 -16.73
CA GLY A 201 -4.89 -2.22 -17.93
C GLY A 201 -5.52 -1.49 -19.11
N ALA A 202 -6.59 -0.74 -18.89
CA ALA A 202 -7.26 0.03 -19.94
C ALA A 202 -6.37 1.17 -20.46
N LEU A 203 -5.68 1.90 -19.59
CA LEU A 203 -4.77 2.99 -19.98
C LEU A 203 -3.55 2.46 -20.72
N ALA A 204 -2.87 1.46 -20.19
CA ALA A 204 -1.67 0.89 -20.80
C ALA A 204 -1.97 0.27 -22.18
N GLN A 205 -3.12 -0.40 -22.34
CA GLN A 205 -3.52 -0.97 -23.63
C GLN A 205 -3.87 0.10 -24.67
N SER A 206 -4.46 1.23 -24.25
CA SER A 206 -4.95 2.27 -25.18
C SER A 206 -3.87 3.31 -25.51
N PHE A 207 -2.98 3.63 -24.59
CA PHE A 207 -2.07 4.76 -24.66
C PHE A 207 -0.61 4.45 -24.30
N GLY A 208 -0.29 3.18 -23.98
CA GLY A 208 1.04 2.76 -23.52
C GLY A 208 1.27 2.98 -22.02
N HIS A 209 2.34 2.37 -21.48
CA HIS A 209 2.62 2.37 -20.04
C HIS A 209 2.91 3.76 -19.47
N TYR A 210 3.53 4.64 -20.24
CA TYR A 210 3.81 6.01 -19.78
C TYR A 210 2.54 6.80 -19.44
N SER A 211 1.43 6.50 -20.11
CA SER A 211 0.14 7.18 -19.87
C SER A 211 -0.46 6.96 -18.49
N VAL A 212 -0.03 5.89 -17.81
CA VAL A 212 -0.51 5.54 -16.45
C VAL A 212 -0.09 6.60 -15.40
N TYR A 213 0.95 7.39 -15.69
CA TYR A 213 1.49 8.40 -14.75
C TYR A 213 0.95 9.82 -15.00
N TRP A 214 0.19 10.03 -16.05
CA TRP A 214 -0.50 11.29 -16.35
C TRP A 214 -1.91 11.31 -15.79
#